data_1893fdd6f3b261c2316c8f477224de35
#
_entry.id   1893fdd6f3b261c2316c8f477224de35
#
_cell.length_a   1.000
_cell.length_b   1.000
_cell.length_c   1.000
_cell.angle_alpha   90.00
_cell.angle_beta   90.00
_cell.angle_gamma   90.00
#
_symmetry.space_group_name_H-M   'P 1'
#
loop_
_entity.id
_entity.type
_entity.pdbx_description
1 polymer ?
#
loop_
_entity_poly.entity_id
_entity_poly.type
_entity_poly.pdbx_seq_one_letter_code
_entity_poly.pdbx_strand_id
1 'polypeptide(L)'
;MKKILIFFLIIIVLIAFLSLILAITQKVSIGEKKVALIRIEGIILDSRKVIGELREYSKNSSVKAIILRVDSPGGGVAPAQEIYDEILKLREKKKIIVSMGSVAASGGYYISSPADKIVANPGTLTGSIGVIMELPNFEGLTVFF
;
A
#
# COMPACT_ATOMS: atom_id res chain seq x y z
N MET A 1 25.41 -0.39 60.23
CA MET A 1 25.40 0.55 59.04
C MET A 1 25.78 -0.17 57.75
N LYS A 2 26.91 -0.90 57.62
CA LYS A 2 27.29 -1.56 56.34
C LYS A 2 26.27 -2.57 55.81
N LYS A 3 25.62 -3.38 56.66
CA LYS A 3 24.60 -4.35 56.23
C LYS A 3 23.33 -3.70 55.64
N ILE A 4 22.92 -2.58 56.17
CA ILE A 4 21.74 -1.82 55.67
C ILE A 4 22.11 -1.22 54.29
N LEU A 5 23.29 -0.68 54.12
CA LEU A 5 23.76 -0.13 52.86
C LEU A 5 23.79 -1.18 51.73
N ILE A 6 24.29 -2.40 52.06
CA ILE A 6 24.32 -3.53 51.13
C ILE A 6 22.91 -3.97 50.74
N PHE A 7 21.96 -3.96 51.71
CA PHE A 7 20.57 -4.33 51.42
C PHE A 7 19.92 -3.36 50.44
N PHE A 8 20.10 -2.02 50.62
CA PHE A 8 19.59 -1.02 49.69
C PHE A 8 20.25 -1.10 48.31
N LEU A 9 21.56 -1.40 48.27
CA LEU A 9 22.24 -1.57 46.99
C LEU A 9 21.68 -2.78 46.20
N ILE A 10 21.40 -3.89 46.86
CA ILE A 10 20.78 -5.06 46.21
C ILE A 10 19.41 -4.74 45.67
N ILE A 11 18.57 -4.00 46.41
CA ILE A 11 17.23 -3.58 45.95
C ILE A 11 17.35 -2.69 44.71
N ILE A 12 18.25 -1.73 44.66
CA ILE A 12 18.44 -0.83 43.51
C ILE A 12 18.88 -1.64 42.28
N VAL A 13 19.80 -2.57 42.44
CA VAL A 13 20.23 -3.45 41.33
C VAL A 13 19.09 -4.32 40.83
N LEU A 14 18.26 -4.84 41.72
CA LEU A 14 17.10 -5.65 41.37
C LEU A 14 16.04 -4.86 40.62
N ILE A 15 15.77 -3.64 41.04
CA ILE A 15 14.85 -2.71 40.36
C ILE A 15 15.41 -2.34 38.96
N ALA A 16 16.70 -2.02 38.87
CA ALA A 16 17.34 -1.72 37.60
C ALA A 16 17.30 -2.90 36.62
N PHE A 17 17.53 -4.11 37.11
CA PHE A 17 17.46 -5.34 36.35
C PHE A 17 16.03 -5.63 35.86
N LEU A 18 15.04 -5.46 36.73
CA LEU A 18 13.63 -5.62 36.40
C LEU A 18 13.17 -4.57 35.38
N SER A 19 13.59 -3.30 35.53
CA SER A 19 13.28 -2.25 34.56
C SER A 19 13.91 -2.50 33.19
N LEU A 20 15.13 -3.07 33.15
CA LEU A 20 15.79 -3.46 31.92
C LEU A 20 15.05 -4.63 31.22
N ILE A 21 14.60 -5.63 31.96
CA ILE A 21 13.78 -6.72 31.44
C ILE A 21 12.46 -6.17 30.86
N LEU A 22 11.77 -5.30 31.58
CA LEU A 22 10.54 -4.67 31.12
C LEU A 22 10.76 -3.82 29.85
N ALA A 23 11.87 -3.08 29.76
CA ALA A 23 12.21 -2.30 28.58
C ALA A 23 12.51 -3.20 27.36
N ILE A 24 13.15 -4.34 27.58
CA ILE A 24 13.42 -5.33 26.52
C ILE A 24 12.14 -6.02 26.09
N THR A 25 11.26 -6.41 27.00
CA THR A 25 9.97 -7.05 26.68
C THR A 25 9.00 -6.10 26.00
N GLN A 26 8.98 -4.80 26.34
CA GLN A 26 8.21 -3.80 25.59
C GLN A 26 8.74 -3.60 24.15
N LYS A 27 10.03 -3.77 23.91
CA LYS A 27 10.62 -3.66 22.57
C LYS A 27 10.38 -4.92 21.72
N VAL A 28 10.14 -6.06 22.35
CA VAL A 28 9.66 -7.30 21.73
C VAL A 28 8.11 -7.28 21.75
N SER A 29 7.51 -6.23 21.20
CA SER A 29 6.15 -6.37 20.70
C SER A 29 6.22 -7.39 19.58
N ILE A 30 5.77 -8.61 19.83
CA ILE A 30 5.44 -9.59 18.80
C ILE A 30 4.34 -8.94 18.01
N GLY A 31 4.75 -8.08 17.03
CA GLY A 31 3.84 -7.27 16.26
C GLY A 31 2.87 -8.21 15.56
N GLU A 32 1.58 -8.05 15.85
CA GLU A 32 0.52 -8.74 15.12
C GLU A 32 0.83 -8.65 13.64
N LYS A 33 0.93 -9.81 12.98
CA LYS A 33 1.11 -9.87 11.54
C LYS A 33 -0.14 -9.27 10.90
N LYS A 34 0.01 -8.12 10.23
CA LYS A 34 -1.09 -7.38 9.60
C LYS A 34 -1.06 -7.56 8.10
N VAL A 35 -2.22 -7.47 7.49
CA VAL A 35 -2.40 -7.33 6.05
C VAL A 35 -2.98 -5.94 5.81
N ALA A 36 -2.32 -5.15 4.97
CA ALA A 36 -2.84 -3.84 4.59
C ALA A 36 -3.87 -3.99 3.46
N LEU A 37 -4.90 -3.17 3.50
CA LEU A 37 -5.90 -3.07 2.45
C LEU A 37 -5.88 -1.66 1.88
N ILE A 38 -5.54 -1.53 0.60
CA ILE A 38 -5.61 -0.28 -0.16
C ILE A 38 -6.79 -0.38 -1.12
N ARG A 39 -7.64 0.63 -1.14
CA ARG A 39 -8.79 0.70 -2.04
C ARG A 39 -8.51 1.67 -3.18
N ILE A 40 -8.79 1.23 -4.40
CA ILE A 40 -8.70 2.04 -5.62
C ILE A 40 -10.07 1.95 -6.27
N GLU A 41 -10.86 3.00 -6.08
CA GLU A 41 -12.27 3.06 -6.48
C GLU A 41 -12.50 4.24 -7.43
N GLY A 42 -13.37 4.05 -8.43
CA GLY A 42 -13.72 5.08 -9.40
C GLY A 42 -12.60 5.36 -10.41
N ILE A 43 -12.61 6.55 -10.99
CA ILE A 43 -11.67 6.96 -12.05
C ILE A 43 -10.29 7.26 -11.46
N ILE A 44 -9.23 6.72 -12.04
CA ILE A 44 -7.84 6.95 -11.63
C ILE A 44 -7.37 8.29 -12.21
N LEU A 45 -7.49 9.36 -11.45
CA LEU A 45 -7.04 10.70 -11.83
C LEU A 45 -5.68 11.09 -11.26
N ASP A 46 -5.28 10.46 -10.15
CA ASP A 46 -4.07 10.78 -9.40
C ASP A 46 -3.47 9.50 -8.79
N SER A 47 -2.15 9.41 -8.78
CA SER A 47 -1.40 8.27 -8.26
C SER A 47 -0.90 8.46 -6.82
N ARG A 48 -0.76 9.71 -6.35
CA ARG A 48 0.00 10.09 -5.15
C ARG A 48 -0.50 9.41 -3.88
N LYS A 49 -1.83 9.34 -3.70
CA LYS A 49 -2.42 8.70 -2.52
C LYS A 49 -2.06 7.20 -2.50
N VAL A 50 -2.31 6.51 -3.59
CA VAL A 50 -2.07 5.06 -3.72
C VAL A 50 -0.59 4.74 -3.52
N ILE A 51 0.29 5.49 -4.16
CA ILE A 51 1.74 5.33 -4.03
C ILE A 51 2.21 5.61 -2.60
N GLY A 52 1.65 6.63 -1.96
CA GLY A 52 1.93 6.95 -0.56
C GLY A 52 1.60 5.79 0.37
N GLU A 53 0.40 5.23 0.27
CA GLU A 53 -0.06 4.07 1.06
C GLU A 53 0.79 2.83 0.76
N LEU A 54 1.09 2.54 -0.50
CA LEU A 54 1.96 1.43 -0.91
C LEU A 54 3.34 1.53 -0.25
N ARG A 55 3.97 2.70 -0.29
CA ARG A 55 5.28 2.96 0.31
C ARG A 55 5.25 2.86 1.83
N GLU A 56 4.24 3.40 2.46
CA GLU A 56 4.05 3.34 3.91
C GLU A 56 3.95 1.89 4.38
N TYR A 57 3.03 1.11 3.80
CA TYR A 57 2.82 -0.28 4.18
C TYR A 57 4.00 -1.17 3.81
N SER A 58 4.72 -0.87 2.73
CA SER A 58 5.91 -1.64 2.37
C SER A 58 7.04 -1.50 3.39
N LYS A 59 7.19 -0.34 4.03
CA LYS A 59 8.20 -0.07 5.06
C LYS A 59 7.82 -0.64 6.44
N ASN A 60 6.53 -0.85 6.69
CA ASN A 60 6.04 -1.33 7.98
C ASN A 60 6.32 -2.84 8.13
N SER A 61 7.19 -3.20 9.08
CA SER A 61 7.58 -4.60 9.32
C SER A 61 6.45 -5.48 9.84
N SER A 62 5.42 -4.90 10.47
CA SER A 62 4.23 -5.63 10.92
C SER A 62 3.31 -6.01 9.77
N VAL A 63 3.31 -5.24 8.68
CA VAL A 63 2.54 -5.55 7.47
C VAL A 63 3.25 -6.64 6.67
N LYS A 64 2.63 -7.80 6.50
CA LYS A 64 3.21 -8.96 5.80
C LYS A 64 2.79 -9.07 4.34
N ALA A 65 1.64 -8.54 4.00
CA ALA A 65 1.12 -8.49 2.63
C ALA A 65 0.24 -7.26 2.44
N ILE A 66 0.06 -6.86 1.19
CA ILE A 66 -0.82 -5.76 0.78
C ILE A 66 -1.89 -6.34 -0.14
N ILE A 67 -3.14 -6.01 0.13
CA ILE A 67 -4.27 -6.28 -0.76
C ILE A 67 -4.67 -4.98 -1.42
N LEU A 68 -4.70 -4.97 -2.74
CA LEU A 68 -5.28 -3.88 -3.54
C LEU A 68 -6.70 -4.26 -3.92
N ARG A 69 -7.69 -3.60 -3.36
CA ARG A 69 -9.08 -3.71 -3.79
C ARG A 69 -9.31 -2.73 -4.92
N VAL A 70 -9.46 -3.23 -6.13
CA VAL A 70 -9.64 -2.41 -7.35
C VAL A 70 -11.07 -2.51 -7.81
N ASP A 71 -11.76 -1.37 -7.83
CA ASP A 71 -13.12 -1.22 -8.40
C ASP A 71 -13.15 0.06 -9.26
N SER A 72 -12.55 -0.03 -10.45
CA SER A 72 -12.21 1.12 -11.28
C SER A 72 -12.36 0.82 -12.77
N PRO A 73 -12.97 1.71 -13.54
CA PRO A 73 -13.00 1.62 -15.02
C PRO A 73 -11.67 2.04 -15.66
N GLY A 74 -10.68 2.46 -14.87
CA GLY A 74 -9.44 3.05 -15.33
C GLY A 74 -9.41 4.56 -15.19
N GLY A 75 -8.64 5.25 -16.03
CA GLY A 75 -8.47 6.70 -15.96
C GLY A 75 -7.26 7.20 -16.72
N GLY A 76 -6.54 8.18 -16.15
CA GLY A 76 -5.36 8.77 -16.76
C GLY A 76 -4.23 7.76 -16.98
N VAL A 77 -3.60 7.84 -18.14
CA VAL A 77 -2.49 6.93 -18.51
C VAL A 77 -1.30 7.11 -17.55
N ALA A 78 -0.88 8.36 -17.32
CA ALA A 78 0.27 8.64 -16.47
C ALA A 78 0.07 8.19 -15.00
N PRO A 79 -1.05 8.51 -14.31
CA PRO A 79 -1.30 7.98 -12.98
C PRO A 79 -1.33 6.45 -12.92
N ALA A 80 -1.92 5.79 -13.92
CA ALA A 80 -1.94 4.33 -13.98
C ALA A 80 -0.53 3.75 -14.16
N GLN A 81 0.31 4.36 -15.01
CA GLN A 81 1.70 3.95 -15.18
C GLN A 81 2.51 4.09 -13.89
N GLU A 82 2.37 5.21 -13.20
CA GLU A 82 3.08 5.46 -11.94
C GLU A 82 2.73 4.44 -10.86
N ILE A 83 1.44 4.09 -10.75
CA ILE A 83 0.97 3.06 -9.80
C ILE A 83 1.52 1.68 -10.20
N TYR A 84 1.46 1.33 -11.49
CA TYR A 84 2.01 0.08 -12.03
C TYR A 84 3.48 -0.09 -11.65
N ASP A 85 4.29 0.93 -11.93
CA ASP A 85 5.73 0.90 -11.68
C ASP A 85 6.05 0.76 -10.19
N GLU A 86 5.27 1.43 -9.33
CA GLU A 86 5.45 1.31 -7.88
C GLU A 86 5.09 -0.09 -7.38
N ILE A 87 4.00 -0.70 -7.88
CA ILE A 87 3.62 -2.07 -7.52
C ILE A 87 4.70 -3.05 -7.98
N LEU A 88 5.18 -2.92 -9.22
CA LEU A 88 6.22 -3.77 -9.77
C LEU A 88 7.50 -3.74 -8.91
N LYS A 89 7.89 -2.55 -8.45
CA LYS A 89 9.06 -2.35 -7.58
C LYS A 89 8.86 -2.92 -6.17
N LEU A 90 7.65 -2.82 -5.61
CA LEU A 90 7.40 -3.19 -4.23
C LEU A 90 7.05 -4.67 -4.07
N ARG A 91 6.56 -5.36 -5.11
CA ARG A 91 6.25 -6.81 -5.05
C ARG A 91 7.46 -7.67 -4.71
N GLU A 92 8.66 -7.21 -4.99
CA GLU A 92 9.89 -7.89 -4.59
C GLU A 92 10.11 -7.89 -3.06
N LYS A 93 9.53 -6.91 -2.36
CA LYS A 93 9.69 -6.71 -0.91
C LYS A 93 8.51 -7.21 -0.11
N LYS A 94 7.31 -7.11 -0.65
CA LYS A 94 6.05 -7.47 0.00
C LYS A 94 5.13 -8.16 -0.99
N LYS A 95 4.45 -9.22 -0.55
CA LYS A 95 3.38 -9.84 -1.33
C LYS A 95 2.26 -8.85 -1.60
N ILE A 96 1.96 -8.64 -2.88
CA ILE A 96 0.88 -7.77 -3.33
C ILE A 96 -0.16 -8.61 -4.07
N ILE A 97 -1.39 -8.60 -3.57
CA ILE A 97 -2.51 -9.35 -4.14
C ILE A 97 -3.57 -8.36 -4.54
N VAL A 98 -4.10 -8.50 -5.74
CA VAL A 98 -5.25 -7.72 -6.22
C VAL A 98 -6.53 -8.50 -5.99
N SER A 99 -7.53 -7.82 -5.44
CA SER A 99 -8.93 -8.26 -5.39
C SER A 99 -9.76 -7.31 -6.24
N MET A 100 -10.22 -7.78 -7.38
CA MET A 100 -11.06 -6.99 -8.28
C MET A 100 -12.49 -6.89 -7.75
N GLY A 101 -13.09 -5.73 -7.90
CA GLY A 101 -14.49 -5.42 -7.59
C GLY A 101 -15.44 -5.79 -8.71
N SER A 102 -16.48 -4.98 -8.87
CA SER A 102 -17.40 -5.11 -9.99
C SER A 102 -16.73 -4.79 -11.30
N VAL A 103 -15.85 -3.79 -11.31
CA VAL A 103 -15.10 -3.34 -12.48
C VAL A 103 -13.61 -3.22 -12.14
N ALA A 104 -12.76 -3.77 -12.99
CA ALA A 104 -11.31 -3.52 -12.97
C ALA A 104 -10.81 -3.53 -14.42
N ALA A 105 -11.12 -2.46 -15.15
CA ALA A 105 -10.92 -2.36 -16.59
C ALA A 105 -9.92 -1.27 -16.96
N SER A 106 -9.35 -1.35 -18.17
CA SER A 106 -8.39 -0.37 -18.70
C SER A 106 -7.25 -0.12 -17.70
N GLY A 107 -7.06 1.13 -17.24
CA GLY A 107 -6.09 1.48 -16.20
C GLY A 107 -6.26 0.68 -14.91
N GLY A 108 -7.49 0.29 -14.53
CA GLY A 108 -7.76 -0.56 -13.36
C GLY A 108 -7.20 -1.98 -13.52
N TYR A 109 -7.32 -2.56 -14.71
CA TYR A 109 -6.66 -3.82 -15.02
C TYR A 109 -5.14 -3.66 -15.13
N TYR A 110 -4.70 -2.57 -15.78
CA TYR A 110 -3.28 -2.29 -15.99
C TYR A 110 -2.50 -2.24 -14.66
N ILE A 111 -2.97 -1.48 -13.67
CA ILE A 111 -2.34 -1.42 -12.35
C ILE A 111 -2.41 -2.73 -11.58
N SER A 112 -3.34 -3.61 -11.93
CA SER A 112 -3.50 -4.91 -11.29
C SER A 112 -2.50 -5.95 -11.82
N SER A 113 -2.07 -5.80 -13.08
CA SER A 113 -1.27 -6.80 -13.79
C SER A 113 0.11 -7.11 -13.18
N PRO A 114 0.82 -6.17 -12.52
CA PRO A 114 2.11 -6.46 -11.91
C PRO A 114 2.02 -7.17 -10.55
N ALA A 115 0.82 -7.38 -9.99
CA ALA A 115 0.64 -8.04 -8.70
C ALA A 115 1.06 -9.52 -8.72
N ASP A 116 1.39 -10.07 -7.55
CA ASP A 116 1.74 -11.49 -7.42
C ASP A 116 0.56 -12.42 -7.73
N LYS A 117 -0.66 -11.96 -7.45
CA LYS A 117 -1.90 -12.71 -7.70
C LYS A 117 -3.06 -11.76 -7.89
N ILE A 118 -3.92 -12.11 -8.84
CA ILE A 118 -5.18 -11.42 -9.10
C ILE A 118 -6.32 -12.38 -8.76
N VAL A 119 -7.30 -11.89 -8.01
CA VAL A 119 -8.54 -12.58 -7.68
C VAL A 119 -9.70 -11.74 -8.20
N ALA A 120 -10.51 -12.30 -9.06
CA ALA A 120 -11.69 -11.68 -9.63
C ALA A 120 -12.91 -12.56 -9.39
N ASN A 121 -14.10 -11.97 -9.30
CA ASN A 121 -15.36 -12.68 -9.32
C ASN A 121 -15.69 -13.05 -10.79
N PRO A 122 -16.36 -14.17 -11.08
CA PRO A 122 -16.81 -14.49 -12.44
C PRO A 122 -17.62 -13.38 -13.13
N GLY A 123 -18.32 -12.54 -12.36
CA GLY A 123 -19.06 -11.38 -12.87
C GLY A 123 -18.27 -10.09 -12.96
N THR A 124 -16.96 -10.08 -12.65
CA THR A 124 -16.14 -8.88 -12.73
C THR A 124 -15.92 -8.46 -14.19
N LEU A 125 -16.23 -7.21 -14.50
CA LEU A 125 -15.89 -6.63 -15.79
C LEU A 125 -14.41 -6.21 -15.76
N THR A 126 -13.58 -6.84 -16.64
CA THR A 126 -12.13 -6.62 -16.63
C THR A 126 -11.54 -6.59 -18.04
N GLY A 127 -10.24 -6.35 -18.16
CA GLY A 127 -9.57 -6.20 -19.46
C GLY A 127 -9.76 -4.82 -20.04
N SER A 128 -10.26 -4.70 -21.28
CA SER A 128 -10.54 -3.42 -21.96
C SER A 128 -9.35 -2.46 -21.95
N ILE A 129 -8.13 -2.95 -22.22
CA ILE A 129 -6.93 -2.11 -22.27
C ILE A 129 -6.93 -1.34 -23.58
N GLY A 130 -6.80 -0.01 -23.47
CA GLY A 130 -6.68 0.89 -24.61
C GLY A 130 -6.32 2.29 -24.15
N VAL A 131 -5.86 3.12 -25.09
CA VAL A 131 -5.62 4.54 -24.87
C VAL A 131 -6.47 5.32 -25.85
N ILE A 132 -7.24 6.27 -25.34
CA ILE A 132 -8.03 7.20 -26.14
C ILE A 132 -7.35 8.56 -26.05
N MET A 133 -7.09 9.18 -27.20
CA MET A 133 -6.60 10.55 -27.28
C MET A 133 -7.63 11.38 -28.08
N GLU A 134 -8.14 12.44 -27.45
CA GLU A 134 -9.01 13.40 -28.11
C GLU A 134 -8.18 14.64 -28.48
N LEU A 135 -8.18 14.98 -29.77
CA LEU A 135 -7.54 16.18 -30.29
C LEU A 135 -8.63 17.16 -30.69
N PRO A 136 -8.81 18.30 -29.99
CA PRO A 136 -9.76 19.32 -30.41
C PRO A 136 -9.31 19.97 -31.73
N ASN A 137 -10.20 20.05 -32.71
CA ASN A 137 -9.96 20.76 -33.96
C ASN A 137 -10.70 22.09 -33.90
N PHE A 138 -9.96 23.20 -34.05
CA PHE A 138 -10.47 24.57 -34.03
C PHE A 138 -10.48 25.22 -35.41
N GLU A 139 -10.25 24.49 -36.50
CA GLU A 139 -10.19 25.06 -37.88
C GLU A 139 -11.46 25.84 -38.25
N GLY A 140 -12.65 25.40 -37.79
CA GLY A 140 -13.89 26.09 -38.06
C GLY A 140 -14.11 27.38 -37.26
N LEU A 141 -13.35 27.63 -36.20
CA LEU A 141 -13.46 28.83 -35.35
C LEU A 141 -12.73 30.05 -35.94
N THR A 142 -11.71 29.82 -36.77
CA THR A 142 -10.90 30.92 -37.37
C THR A 142 -11.58 31.62 -38.55
N VAL A 143 -12.74 31.13 -39.00
CA VAL A 143 -13.49 31.72 -40.13
C VAL A 143 -14.41 32.87 -39.68
N PHE A 144 -14.56 33.11 -38.38
CA PHE A 144 -15.43 34.11 -37.81
C PHE A 144 -14.73 35.38 -37.26
N PHE A 145 -13.41 35.52 -37.53
CA PHE A 145 -12.62 36.70 -37.12
C PHE A 145 -11.94 37.36 -38.31
#